data_a359a8e48912341ce30f6b81888b4ee2
#
_entry.id   a359a8e48912341ce30f6b81888b4ee2
#
_cell.length_a   1.000
_cell.length_b   1.000
_cell.length_c   1.000
_cell.angle_alpha   90.00
_cell.angle_beta   90.00
_cell.angle_gamma   90.00
#
_symmetry.space_group_name_H-M   'P 1'
#
loop_
_entity.id
_entity.type
_entity.pdbx_description
1 polymer ?
#
loop_
_entity_poly.entity_id
_entity_poly.type
_entity_poly.pdbx_seq_one_letter_code
_entity_poly.pdbx_strand_id
1 'polypeptide(L)'
;AVWALPGDSILLIDLGNGRMVSLGPDLEFGPTGPLSTGDPRSGLTIAIPQAVDGNGDVYVRSMGGGMGAARPDSGAVLRVTRGTLSVDTVAMFKLPEVTVTESGSANDRNVSMSVIPLSPQDAWGVAPDGSIVLARSGDYHVEWIAPDGSIVSGSPVRVESVSIGIDEKREWARSQAETGGGISIQVMMDNGALTTSFGRGGGGANAEDEELDQYTWPDVKPPFYGTRIIVDPQDRAWVRRHVDAGQPTLYDVFDRQGERVATYELPFRSRVVSFGASGVYVASLDDFDLNYLHRYTMPM
;
A
#
# COMPACT_ATOMS: atom_id res chain seq x y z
N ALA A 1 6.73 11.69 1.51
CA ALA A 1 5.94 11.46 0.30
C ALA A 1 5.44 12.79 -0.23
N VAL A 2 5.20 12.86 -1.53
CA VAL A 2 4.70 14.06 -2.23
C VAL A 2 3.53 13.65 -3.11
N TRP A 3 2.45 14.46 -3.09
CA TRP A 3 1.23 14.23 -3.86
C TRP A 3 0.87 15.49 -4.63
N ALA A 4 0.43 15.34 -5.87
CA ALA A 4 -0.13 16.44 -6.63
C ALA A 4 -1.50 16.84 -6.04
N LEU A 5 -1.75 18.14 -5.98
CA LEU A 5 -3.02 18.73 -5.59
C LEU A 5 -3.57 19.56 -6.75
N PRO A 6 -4.88 19.85 -6.80
CA PRO A 6 -5.45 20.78 -7.76
C PRO A 6 -4.77 22.16 -7.72
N GLY A 7 -4.67 22.81 -8.90
CA GLY A 7 -4.10 24.16 -9.05
C GLY A 7 -2.59 24.20 -8.92
N ASP A 8 -1.90 23.24 -9.54
CA ASP A 8 -0.43 23.12 -9.59
C ASP A 8 0.26 23.14 -8.22
N SER A 9 -0.48 22.71 -7.20
CA SER A 9 -0.02 22.63 -5.82
C SER A 9 0.42 21.21 -5.48
N ILE A 10 1.18 21.05 -4.39
CA ILE A 10 1.62 19.75 -3.89
C ILE A 10 1.33 19.59 -2.40
N LEU A 11 1.08 18.36 -1.97
CA LEU A 11 1.02 17.96 -0.57
C LEU A 11 2.32 17.24 -0.22
N LEU A 12 3.05 17.80 0.74
CA LEU A 12 4.27 17.22 1.29
C LEU A 12 3.97 16.58 2.65
N ILE A 13 4.44 15.35 2.83
CA ILE A 13 4.35 14.65 4.11
C ILE A 13 5.66 14.80 4.85
N ASP A 14 5.65 15.57 5.92
CA ASP A 14 6.77 15.79 6.84
C ASP A 14 6.63 14.86 8.05
N LEU A 15 7.14 13.62 7.88
CA LEU A 15 7.06 12.60 8.93
C LEU A 15 7.85 12.99 10.18
N GLY A 16 8.96 13.74 10.00
CA GLY A 16 9.80 14.15 11.14
C GLY A 16 9.08 15.09 12.11
N ASN A 17 8.18 15.91 11.58
CA ASN A 17 7.37 16.84 12.38
C ASN A 17 5.89 16.40 12.51
N GLY A 18 5.54 15.21 12.05
CA GLY A 18 4.18 14.66 12.17
C GLY A 18 3.09 15.50 11.49
N ARG A 19 3.41 16.11 10.34
CA ARG A 19 2.50 17.04 9.67
C ARG A 19 2.44 16.87 8.15
N MET A 20 1.33 17.34 7.58
CA MET A 20 1.16 17.56 6.15
C MET A 20 1.33 19.05 5.86
N VAL A 21 2.02 19.37 4.77
CA VAL A 21 2.27 20.76 4.32
C VAL A 21 1.85 20.85 2.87
N SER A 22 0.96 21.77 2.53
CA SER A 22 0.71 22.10 1.13
C SER A 22 1.65 23.21 0.66
N LEU A 23 2.13 23.07 -0.57
CA LEU A 23 2.89 24.09 -1.27
C LEU A 23 2.09 24.51 -2.52
N GLY A 24 1.97 25.80 -2.75
CA GLY A 24 1.36 26.37 -3.93
C GLY A 24 2.24 26.28 -5.18
N PRO A 25 1.77 26.81 -6.32
CA PRO A 25 2.48 26.75 -7.61
C PRO A 25 3.89 27.32 -7.57
N ASP A 26 4.10 28.39 -6.81
CA ASP A 26 5.40 29.06 -6.63
C ASP A 26 6.20 28.47 -5.45
N LEU A 27 5.82 27.29 -4.96
CA LEU A 27 6.39 26.61 -3.80
C LEU A 27 6.26 27.38 -2.48
N GLU A 28 5.39 28.35 -2.41
CA GLU A 28 5.04 29.04 -1.17
C GLU A 28 4.29 28.11 -0.22
N PHE A 29 4.55 28.29 1.08
CA PHE A 29 3.89 27.47 2.11
C PHE A 29 2.41 27.82 2.22
N GLY A 30 1.57 26.81 2.01
CA GLY A 30 0.14 26.85 2.25
C GLY A 30 -0.26 26.29 3.61
N PRO A 31 -1.53 25.89 3.75
CA PRO A 31 -2.04 25.30 4.99
C PRO A 31 -1.25 24.08 5.44
N THR A 32 -1.01 23.99 6.74
CA THR A 32 -0.37 22.85 7.39
C THR A 32 -1.38 22.15 8.27
N GLY A 33 -1.45 20.82 8.19
CA GLY A 33 -2.32 19.99 9.04
C GLY A 33 -1.54 18.88 9.74
N PRO A 34 -2.05 18.34 10.86
CA PRO A 34 -1.42 17.21 11.52
C PRO A 34 -1.58 15.92 10.70
N LEU A 35 -0.63 14.99 10.84
CA LEU A 35 -0.74 13.63 10.32
C LEU A 35 -1.69 12.75 11.15
N SER A 36 -2.18 13.22 12.28
CA SER A 36 -3.12 12.48 13.09
C SER A 36 -4.55 12.97 12.85
N THR A 37 -5.48 12.07 12.68
CA THR A 37 -6.92 12.38 12.52
C THR A 37 -7.66 12.55 13.85
N GLY A 38 -6.97 12.89 14.91
CA GLY A 38 -7.54 13.60 16.07
C GLY A 38 -8.25 12.80 17.15
N ASP A 39 -8.72 11.56 16.95
CA ASP A 39 -9.29 10.78 18.05
C ASP A 39 -8.42 9.57 18.40
N PRO A 40 -7.70 9.60 19.52
CA PRO A 40 -6.93 8.44 19.99
C PRO A 40 -7.77 7.18 20.20
N ARG A 41 -9.09 7.32 20.34
CA ARG A 41 -10.03 6.20 20.52
C ARG A 41 -10.40 5.51 19.22
N SER A 42 -10.21 6.19 18.08
CA SER A 42 -10.46 5.61 16.76
C SER A 42 -9.37 4.62 16.31
N GLY A 43 -8.32 4.43 17.09
CA GLY A 43 -7.17 3.59 16.75
C GLY A 43 -6.27 4.17 15.63
N LEU A 44 -6.60 5.37 15.12
CA LEU A 44 -5.83 6.02 14.07
C LEU A 44 -4.82 6.99 14.71
N THR A 45 -3.64 6.49 15.00
CA THR A 45 -2.60 7.32 15.62
C THR A 45 -1.80 8.12 14.58
N ILE A 46 -1.66 7.60 13.36
CA ILE A 46 -0.97 8.27 12.25
C ILE A 46 -1.70 7.96 10.94
N ALA A 47 -2.13 8.99 10.24
CA ALA A 47 -2.78 8.90 8.93
C ALA A 47 -1.79 9.27 7.82
N ILE A 48 -1.05 8.30 7.31
CA ILE A 48 -0.16 8.52 6.18
C ILE A 48 -0.99 8.49 4.89
N PRO A 49 -1.04 9.59 4.11
CA PRO A 49 -1.73 9.62 2.83
C PRO A 49 -1.23 8.53 1.89
N GLN A 50 -2.17 7.81 1.30
CA GLN A 50 -1.91 6.79 0.27
C GLN A 50 -2.32 7.25 -1.12
N ALA A 51 -3.31 8.15 -1.20
CA ALA A 51 -3.78 8.74 -2.45
C ALA A 51 -4.41 10.12 -2.18
N VAL A 52 -4.55 10.88 -3.27
CA VAL A 52 -5.27 12.16 -3.32
C VAL A 52 -6.10 12.14 -4.61
N ASP A 53 -7.37 12.58 -4.54
CA ASP A 53 -8.24 12.69 -5.71
C ASP A 53 -8.15 14.06 -6.41
N GLY A 54 -8.93 14.24 -7.47
CA GLY A 54 -8.98 15.48 -8.24
C GLY A 54 -9.57 16.69 -7.48
N ASN A 55 -10.25 16.47 -6.36
CA ASN A 55 -10.75 17.52 -5.47
C ASN A 55 -9.72 17.91 -4.40
N GLY A 56 -8.67 17.11 -4.26
CA GLY A 56 -7.66 17.26 -3.23
C GLY A 56 -8.06 16.60 -1.90
N ASP A 57 -9.08 15.74 -1.89
CA ASP A 57 -9.41 14.92 -0.74
C ASP A 57 -8.33 13.85 -0.56
N VAL A 58 -7.97 13.60 0.70
CA VAL A 58 -6.85 12.72 1.07
C VAL A 58 -7.39 11.37 1.52
N TYR A 59 -6.82 10.31 0.98
CA TYR A 59 -7.20 8.95 1.34
C TYR A 59 -6.11 8.29 2.15
N VAL A 60 -6.50 7.74 3.31
CA VAL A 60 -5.59 7.10 4.26
C VAL A 60 -6.04 5.68 4.56
N ARG A 61 -5.08 4.85 4.92
CA ARG A 61 -5.32 3.47 5.34
C ARG A 61 -5.50 3.42 6.84
N SER A 62 -6.64 2.90 7.31
CA SER A 62 -6.81 2.48 8.70
C SER A 62 -6.53 0.99 8.82
N MET A 63 -5.72 0.61 9.78
CA MET A 63 -5.40 -0.81 10.01
C MET A 63 -6.33 -1.47 11.02
N GLY A 64 -7.33 -0.73 11.54
CA GLY A 64 -8.29 -1.25 12.53
C GLY A 64 -7.62 -1.81 13.80
N GLY A 65 -8.39 -1.89 14.88
CA GLY A 65 -7.93 -2.49 16.14
C GLY A 65 -7.27 -1.50 17.07
N GLY A 66 -7.94 -1.25 18.21
CA GLY A 66 -7.31 -0.63 19.38
C GLY A 66 -6.28 -1.58 19.98
N MET A 67 -5.32 -1.03 20.71
CA MET A 67 -4.30 -1.80 21.42
C MET A 67 -4.94 -2.80 22.40
N GLY A 68 -4.67 -4.09 22.17
CA GLY A 68 -5.15 -5.19 23.03
C GLY A 68 -6.34 -5.99 22.50
N ALA A 69 -6.97 -5.60 21.41
CA ALA A 69 -7.95 -6.43 20.72
C ALA A 69 -7.28 -7.33 19.67
N ALA A 70 -7.88 -8.48 19.36
CA ALA A 70 -7.48 -9.27 18.21
C ALA A 70 -7.46 -8.35 16.97
N ARG A 71 -6.36 -8.36 16.21
CA ARG A 71 -6.27 -7.56 14.99
C ARG A 71 -7.37 -8.00 14.05
N PRO A 72 -8.20 -7.09 13.52
CA PRO A 72 -9.17 -7.44 12.50
C PRO A 72 -8.46 -7.92 11.23
N ASP A 73 -9.10 -8.78 10.47
CA ASP A 73 -8.65 -9.22 9.14
C ASP A 73 -8.83 -8.17 8.06
N SER A 74 -9.54 -7.09 8.38
CA SER A 74 -9.93 -6.03 7.45
C SER A 74 -9.54 -4.66 7.98
N GLY A 75 -9.08 -3.80 7.08
CA GLY A 75 -8.83 -2.39 7.29
C GLY A 75 -9.84 -1.53 6.54
N ALA A 76 -9.85 -0.23 6.82
CA ALA A 76 -10.71 0.73 6.15
C ALA A 76 -9.88 1.70 5.29
N VAL A 77 -10.40 2.05 4.13
CA VAL A 77 -10.01 3.23 3.37
C VAL A 77 -10.82 4.39 3.92
N LEU A 78 -10.14 5.38 4.49
CA LEU A 78 -10.76 6.58 5.02
C LEU A 78 -10.48 7.74 4.08
N ARG A 79 -11.51 8.51 3.74
CA ARG A 79 -11.40 9.78 3.03
C ARG A 79 -11.40 10.91 4.06
N VAL A 80 -10.41 11.77 3.97
CA VAL A 80 -10.33 13.04 4.72
C VAL A 80 -10.65 14.17 3.75
N THR A 81 -11.82 14.77 3.88
CA THR A 81 -12.29 15.83 2.99
C THR A 81 -11.50 17.11 3.19
N ARG A 82 -10.94 17.65 2.10
CA ARG A 82 -10.22 18.91 2.09
C ARG A 82 -11.12 20.04 2.54
N GLY A 83 -10.66 20.83 3.51
CA GLY A 83 -11.36 22.01 4.01
C GLY A 83 -12.21 21.76 5.26
N THR A 84 -13.02 20.71 5.30
CA THR A 84 -13.83 20.37 6.50
C THR A 84 -13.08 19.46 7.47
N LEU A 85 -12.09 18.72 6.97
CA LEU A 85 -11.38 17.65 7.69
C LEU A 85 -12.33 16.54 8.20
N SER A 86 -13.52 16.42 7.62
CA SER A 86 -14.41 15.29 7.92
C SER A 86 -13.75 13.98 7.45
N VAL A 87 -13.95 12.92 8.22
CA VAL A 87 -13.39 11.59 7.96
C VAL A 87 -14.54 10.61 7.71
N ASP A 88 -14.55 10.01 6.54
CA ASP A 88 -15.55 9.04 6.14
C ASP A 88 -14.89 7.70 5.79
N THR A 89 -15.50 6.58 6.18
CA THR A 89 -15.11 5.25 5.69
C THR A 89 -15.73 5.04 4.31
N VAL A 90 -14.88 4.89 3.29
CA VAL A 90 -15.33 4.76 1.89
C VAL A 90 -15.19 3.35 1.33
N ALA A 91 -14.32 2.51 1.93
CA ALA A 91 -14.17 1.12 1.54
C ALA A 91 -13.55 0.28 2.67
N MET A 92 -13.73 -1.03 2.58
CA MET A 92 -13.06 -2.01 3.43
C MET A 92 -12.17 -2.91 2.56
N PHE A 93 -10.99 -3.28 3.06
CA PHE A 93 -10.05 -4.14 2.33
C PHE A 93 -9.42 -5.16 3.28
N LYS A 94 -9.05 -6.33 2.74
CA LYS A 94 -8.38 -7.39 3.49
C LYS A 94 -6.96 -6.96 3.86
N LEU A 95 -6.61 -7.09 5.14
CA LEU A 95 -5.26 -6.89 5.64
C LEU A 95 -4.40 -8.15 5.45
N PRO A 96 -3.06 -8.00 5.37
CA PRO A 96 -2.17 -9.15 5.39
C PRO A 96 -2.26 -9.89 6.72
N GLU A 97 -2.04 -11.19 6.69
CA GLU A 97 -1.99 -12.01 7.89
C GLU A 97 -0.78 -11.66 8.75
N VAL A 98 -0.90 -11.86 10.06
CA VAL A 98 0.18 -11.58 11.02
C VAL A 98 0.40 -12.77 11.95
N THR A 99 1.64 -12.98 12.32
CA THR A 99 2.01 -13.80 13.47
C THR A 99 2.04 -12.91 14.69
N VAL A 100 1.36 -13.33 15.76
CA VAL A 100 1.36 -12.64 17.05
C VAL A 100 2.17 -13.49 18.03
N THR A 101 3.23 -12.91 18.59
CA THR A 101 4.02 -13.53 19.65
C THR A 101 3.81 -12.77 20.94
N GLU A 102 3.35 -13.46 21.96
CA GLU A 102 3.13 -12.89 23.29
C GLU A 102 4.17 -13.46 24.27
N SER A 103 4.76 -12.61 25.09
CA SER A 103 5.70 -12.99 26.14
C SER A 103 5.50 -12.12 27.37
N GLY A 104 5.94 -12.62 28.52
CA GLY A 104 5.86 -11.89 29.80
C GLY A 104 4.70 -12.33 30.68
N SER A 105 4.46 -11.59 31.75
CA SER A 105 3.40 -11.84 32.76
C SER A 105 2.21 -10.88 32.56
N ALA A 106 1.15 -11.06 33.34
CA ALA A 106 -0.05 -10.21 33.26
C ALA A 106 0.22 -8.70 33.44
N ASN A 107 1.32 -8.34 34.15
CA ASN A 107 1.69 -6.94 34.42
C ASN A 107 2.81 -6.42 33.50
N ASP A 108 3.56 -7.35 32.84
CA ASP A 108 4.65 -7.05 31.93
C ASP A 108 4.44 -7.85 30.63
N ARG A 109 3.46 -7.48 29.86
CA ARG A 109 3.10 -8.16 28.61
C ARG A 109 3.80 -7.51 27.43
N ASN A 110 4.56 -8.29 26.70
CA ASN A 110 5.14 -7.89 25.43
C ASN A 110 4.39 -8.62 24.30
N VAL A 111 3.81 -7.85 23.39
CA VAL A 111 3.12 -8.37 22.20
C VAL A 111 3.88 -7.88 20.97
N SER A 112 4.43 -8.82 20.24
CA SER A 112 5.08 -8.56 18.94
C SER A 112 4.20 -9.06 17.82
N MET A 113 3.97 -8.23 16.81
CA MET A 113 3.24 -8.58 15.60
C MET A 113 4.18 -8.50 14.41
N SER A 114 4.25 -9.58 13.65
CA SER A 114 5.00 -9.64 12.40
C SER A 114 4.08 -10.01 11.26
N VAL A 115 4.10 -9.25 10.17
CA VAL A 115 3.35 -9.57 8.96
C VAL A 115 3.90 -10.86 8.35
N ILE A 116 3.02 -11.79 8.00
CA ILE A 116 3.39 -12.98 7.23
C ILE A 116 3.74 -12.53 5.81
N PRO A 117 5.00 -12.71 5.37
CA PRO A 117 5.42 -12.32 4.04
C PRO A 117 4.56 -12.96 2.96
N LEU A 118 4.26 -12.21 1.90
CA LEU A 118 3.47 -12.69 0.76
C LEU A 118 2.09 -13.27 1.13
N SER A 119 1.54 -12.95 2.31
CA SER A 119 0.18 -13.33 2.66
C SER A 119 -0.85 -12.57 1.80
N PRO A 120 -1.98 -13.20 1.45
CA PRO A 120 -3.03 -12.56 0.65
C PRO A 120 -3.58 -11.31 1.33
N GLN A 121 -3.54 -10.18 0.62
CA GLN A 121 -4.13 -8.90 1.03
C GLN A 121 -4.71 -8.19 -0.18
N ASP A 122 -5.74 -7.37 0.04
CA ASP A 122 -6.32 -6.57 -1.03
C ASP A 122 -5.43 -5.37 -1.36
N ALA A 123 -5.45 -4.98 -2.63
CA ALA A 123 -4.84 -3.75 -3.10
C ALA A 123 -5.94 -2.73 -3.40
N TRP A 124 -5.63 -1.44 -3.25
CA TRP A 124 -6.58 -0.39 -3.57
C TRP A 124 -5.92 0.85 -4.16
N GLY A 125 -6.71 1.65 -4.85
CA GLY A 125 -6.32 2.93 -5.42
C GLY A 125 -7.49 3.89 -5.48
N VAL A 126 -7.22 5.12 -5.89
CA VAL A 126 -8.22 6.18 -6.01
C VAL A 126 -8.11 6.81 -7.39
N ALA A 127 -9.25 6.94 -8.05
CA ALA A 127 -9.35 7.66 -9.31
C ALA A 127 -9.51 9.17 -9.08
N PRO A 128 -9.25 10.01 -10.10
CA PRO A 128 -9.40 11.46 -10.00
C PRO A 128 -10.79 11.93 -9.59
N ASP A 129 -11.84 11.17 -9.91
CA ASP A 129 -13.23 11.45 -9.54
C ASP A 129 -13.60 11.06 -8.10
N GLY A 130 -12.65 10.50 -7.33
CA GLY A 130 -12.86 10.02 -5.96
C GLY A 130 -13.38 8.59 -5.87
N SER A 131 -13.57 7.89 -7.00
CA SER A 131 -13.91 6.47 -6.99
C SER A 131 -12.75 5.64 -6.43
N ILE A 132 -13.08 4.63 -5.62
CA ILE A 132 -12.11 3.67 -5.09
C ILE A 132 -12.09 2.46 -6.01
N VAL A 133 -10.91 2.00 -6.37
CA VAL A 133 -10.69 0.71 -7.01
C VAL A 133 -10.07 -0.27 -6.02
N LEU A 134 -10.59 -1.49 -5.96
CA LEU A 134 -10.11 -2.57 -5.10
C LEU A 134 -9.82 -3.81 -5.95
N ALA A 135 -8.64 -4.39 -5.81
CA ALA A 135 -8.36 -5.75 -6.25
C ALA A 135 -8.51 -6.68 -5.07
N ARG A 136 -9.40 -7.66 -5.19
CA ARG A 136 -9.74 -8.64 -4.15
C ARG A 136 -8.81 -9.85 -4.26
N SER A 137 -8.14 -10.18 -3.17
CA SER A 137 -7.15 -11.26 -3.15
C SER A 137 -7.75 -12.66 -3.02
N GLY A 138 -9.03 -12.77 -2.65
CA GLY A 138 -9.70 -14.07 -2.45
C GLY A 138 -9.92 -14.84 -3.73
N ASP A 139 -10.38 -14.17 -4.80
CA ASP A 139 -10.72 -14.75 -6.11
C ASP A 139 -10.24 -13.89 -7.28
N TYR A 140 -9.32 -13.00 -7.05
CA TYR A 140 -8.73 -12.04 -7.98
C TYR A 140 -9.74 -11.42 -8.95
N HIS A 141 -10.54 -10.52 -8.46
CA HIS A 141 -11.36 -9.64 -9.28
C HIS A 141 -11.14 -8.18 -8.88
N VAL A 142 -11.65 -7.24 -9.68
CA VAL A 142 -11.55 -5.81 -9.42
C VAL A 142 -12.95 -5.23 -9.20
N GLU A 143 -13.09 -4.45 -8.14
CA GLU A 143 -14.29 -3.70 -7.81
C GLU A 143 -14.03 -2.21 -7.90
N TRP A 144 -15.01 -1.47 -8.41
CA TRP A 144 -15.06 -0.02 -8.37
C TRP A 144 -16.18 0.44 -7.45
N ILE A 145 -15.84 1.31 -6.50
CA ILE A 145 -16.80 1.94 -5.59
C ILE A 145 -16.86 3.41 -5.94
N ALA A 146 -17.98 3.86 -6.46
CA ALA A 146 -18.19 5.25 -6.80
C ALA A 146 -18.38 6.13 -5.54
N PRO A 147 -18.22 7.47 -5.65
CA PRO A 147 -18.41 8.38 -4.50
C PRO A 147 -19.80 8.32 -3.85
N ASP A 148 -20.83 7.87 -4.57
CA ASP A 148 -22.19 7.65 -4.05
C ASP A 148 -22.38 6.30 -3.36
N GLY A 149 -21.32 5.47 -3.30
CA GLY A 149 -21.33 4.14 -2.69
C GLY A 149 -21.80 3.01 -3.61
N SER A 150 -22.15 3.29 -4.88
CA SER A 150 -22.47 2.24 -5.85
C SER A 150 -21.24 1.42 -6.20
N ILE A 151 -21.42 0.09 -6.36
CA ILE A 151 -20.32 -0.85 -6.59
C ILE A 151 -20.51 -1.53 -7.94
N VAL A 152 -19.45 -1.56 -8.72
CA VAL A 152 -19.33 -2.37 -9.94
C VAL A 152 -18.23 -3.41 -9.69
N SER A 153 -18.56 -4.69 -9.84
CA SER A 153 -17.64 -5.80 -9.62
C SER A 153 -17.43 -6.56 -10.93
N GLY A 154 -16.16 -6.71 -11.31
CA GLY A 154 -15.77 -7.48 -12.48
C GLY A 154 -15.73 -8.99 -12.22
N SER A 155 -15.50 -9.72 -13.30
CA SER A 155 -15.38 -11.18 -13.24
C SER A 155 -14.04 -11.61 -12.64
N PRO A 156 -13.99 -12.75 -11.89
CA PRO A 156 -12.74 -13.30 -11.39
C PRO A 156 -11.75 -13.65 -12.52
N VAL A 157 -10.51 -13.21 -12.35
CA VAL A 157 -9.43 -13.45 -13.29
C VAL A 157 -8.59 -14.66 -12.87
N ARG A 158 -8.45 -15.62 -13.77
CA ARG A 158 -7.55 -16.75 -13.55
C ARG A 158 -6.13 -16.34 -13.90
N VAL A 159 -5.22 -16.59 -12.97
CA VAL A 159 -3.77 -16.44 -13.16
C VAL A 159 -3.06 -17.70 -12.71
N GLU A 160 -1.88 -17.94 -13.26
CA GLU A 160 -1.05 -19.06 -12.85
C GLU A 160 -0.57 -18.86 -11.41
N SER A 161 -0.58 -19.95 -10.65
CA SER A 161 -0.15 -19.94 -9.25
C SER A 161 1.37 -20.03 -9.18
N VAL A 162 2.00 -19.15 -8.42
CA VAL A 162 3.46 -19.10 -8.20
C VAL A 162 3.78 -19.71 -6.84
N SER A 163 4.50 -20.83 -6.83
CA SER A 163 4.96 -21.46 -5.58
C SER A 163 6.07 -20.63 -4.92
N ILE A 164 6.07 -20.57 -3.60
CA ILE A 164 7.10 -19.85 -2.84
C ILE A 164 8.27 -20.78 -2.54
N GLY A 165 9.33 -20.65 -3.33
CA GLY A 165 10.63 -21.27 -3.14
C GLY A 165 11.64 -20.31 -2.52
N ILE A 166 12.91 -20.73 -2.48
CA ILE A 166 13.98 -19.91 -1.89
C ILE A 166 14.22 -18.63 -2.70
N ASP A 167 14.06 -18.64 -4.00
CA ASP A 167 14.30 -17.48 -4.86
C ASP A 167 13.22 -16.41 -4.64
N GLU A 168 11.96 -16.82 -4.43
CA GLU A 168 10.85 -15.92 -4.07
C GLU A 168 11.07 -15.27 -2.70
N LYS A 169 11.59 -16.03 -1.72
CA LYS A 169 11.91 -15.51 -0.39
C LYS A 169 13.04 -14.47 -0.47
N ARG A 170 14.10 -14.76 -1.24
CA ARG A 170 15.23 -13.83 -1.48
C ARG A 170 14.77 -12.56 -2.21
N GLU A 171 13.91 -12.69 -3.24
CA GLU A 171 13.35 -11.54 -3.95
C GLU A 171 12.51 -10.67 -3.02
N TRP A 172 11.68 -11.30 -2.17
CA TRP A 172 10.92 -10.56 -1.17
C TRP A 172 11.85 -9.80 -0.21
N ALA A 173 12.86 -10.43 0.35
CA ALA A 173 13.82 -9.79 1.27
C ALA A 173 14.51 -8.59 0.61
N ARG A 174 14.96 -8.74 -0.63
CA ARG A 174 15.55 -7.65 -1.43
C ARG A 174 14.55 -6.50 -1.62
N SER A 175 13.31 -6.81 -1.99
CA SER A 175 12.27 -5.78 -2.17
C SER A 175 11.95 -5.01 -0.88
N GLN A 176 12.03 -5.67 0.28
CA GLN A 176 11.90 -4.99 1.58
C GLN A 176 13.04 -4.01 1.83
N ALA A 177 14.27 -4.40 1.52
CA ALA A 177 15.43 -3.52 1.66
C ALA A 177 15.33 -2.29 0.74
N GLU A 178 14.91 -2.48 -0.52
CA GLU A 178 14.71 -1.41 -1.51
C GLU A 178 13.61 -0.41 -1.11
N THR A 179 12.55 -0.88 -0.48
CA THR A 179 11.43 -0.03 -0.03
C THR A 179 11.62 0.56 1.38
N GLY A 180 12.76 0.33 1.99
CA GLY A 180 13.06 0.83 3.34
C GLY A 180 12.65 -0.10 4.48
N GLY A 181 12.37 -1.36 4.17
CA GLY A 181 11.94 -2.38 5.13
C GLY A 181 10.45 -2.28 5.48
N GLY A 182 9.86 -3.39 5.87
CA GLY A 182 8.51 -3.39 6.47
C GLY A 182 8.51 -2.63 7.81
N ILE A 183 7.39 -2.07 8.17
CA ILE A 183 7.21 -1.47 9.49
C ILE A 183 6.92 -2.61 10.47
N SER A 184 7.80 -2.86 11.42
CA SER A 184 7.49 -3.69 12.59
C SER A 184 6.91 -2.80 13.68
N ILE A 185 5.79 -3.21 14.25
CA ILE A 185 5.15 -2.52 15.37
C ILE A 185 5.36 -3.40 16.60
N GLN A 186 6.09 -2.90 17.56
CA GLN A 186 6.22 -3.53 18.88
C GLN A 186 5.40 -2.72 19.89
N VAL A 187 4.53 -3.40 20.58
CA VAL A 187 3.75 -2.82 21.68
C VAL A 187 4.21 -3.47 22.97
N MET A 188 4.80 -2.69 23.85
CA MET A 188 5.19 -3.11 25.18
C MET A 188 4.26 -2.49 26.22
N MET A 189 3.80 -3.31 27.15
CA MET A 189 3.10 -2.85 28.34
C MET A 189 4.04 -3.08 29.54
N ASP A 190 4.51 -1.99 30.14
CA ASP A 190 5.35 -2.01 31.35
C ASP A 190 4.58 -1.28 32.46
N ASN A 191 4.25 -1.98 33.54
CA ASN A 191 3.52 -1.44 34.71
C ASN A 191 2.26 -0.63 34.34
N GLY A 192 1.52 -1.04 33.32
CA GLY A 192 0.33 -0.34 32.82
C GLY A 192 0.61 0.86 31.93
N ALA A 193 1.87 1.20 31.69
CA ALA A 193 2.27 2.16 30.67
C ALA A 193 2.46 1.47 29.34
N LEU A 194 1.83 2.00 28.30
CA LEU A 194 1.87 1.47 26.96
C LEU A 194 2.92 2.20 26.14
N THR A 195 3.91 1.49 25.64
CA THR A 195 4.92 2.04 24.73
C THR A 195 4.80 1.36 23.38
N THR A 196 4.62 2.17 22.32
CA THR A 196 4.64 1.68 20.95
C THR A 196 5.93 2.10 20.29
N SER A 197 6.69 1.15 19.81
CA SER A 197 7.88 1.41 19.02
C SER A 197 7.68 0.95 17.59
N PHE A 198 8.12 1.79 16.64
CA PHE A 198 8.15 1.48 15.22
C PHE A 198 9.58 1.12 14.86
N GLY A 199 9.79 -0.13 14.44
CA GLY A 199 11.07 -0.58 13.92
C GLY A 199 11.00 -0.79 12.41
N ARG A 200 12.15 -0.79 11.73
CA ARG A 200 12.24 -1.39 10.41
C ARG A 200 12.14 -2.90 10.59
N GLY A 201 11.19 -3.53 9.92
CA GLY A 201 11.13 -4.97 9.79
C GLY A 201 12.41 -5.44 9.10
N GLY A 202 13.16 -6.30 9.75
CA GLY A 202 14.45 -6.74 9.24
C GLY A 202 14.29 -7.71 8.07
N GLY A 203 14.90 -7.37 6.99
CA GLY A 203 15.31 -8.16 5.85
C GLY A 203 16.34 -7.31 5.15
N GLY A 204 17.61 -7.52 5.39
CA GLY A 204 18.68 -6.88 4.63
C GLY A 204 18.63 -7.37 3.17
N ALA A 205 19.09 -6.56 2.21
CA ALA A 205 19.22 -6.97 0.80
C ALA A 205 20.07 -8.24 0.62
N ASN A 206 20.83 -8.61 1.64
CA ASN A 206 21.69 -9.79 1.73
C ASN A 206 21.28 -10.72 2.90
N ALA A 207 19.96 -10.81 3.20
CA ALA A 207 19.49 -11.74 4.22
C ALA A 207 19.99 -13.16 3.87
N GLU A 208 20.69 -13.80 4.78
CA GLU A 208 21.10 -15.19 4.63
C GLU A 208 19.85 -16.09 4.67
N ASP A 209 19.91 -17.24 4.00
CA ASP A 209 18.75 -18.14 3.91
C ASP A 209 18.21 -18.54 5.30
N GLU A 210 19.09 -18.68 6.29
CA GLU A 210 18.70 -18.95 7.68
C GLU A 210 17.88 -17.84 8.32
N GLU A 211 18.08 -16.57 7.91
CA GLU A 211 17.25 -15.45 8.36
C GLU A 211 15.85 -15.49 7.73
N LEU A 212 15.70 -16.09 6.55
CA LEU A 212 14.41 -16.23 5.87
C LEU A 212 13.54 -17.33 6.50
N ASP A 213 14.16 -18.34 7.13
CA ASP A 213 13.44 -19.43 7.80
C ASP A 213 12.78 -19.03 9.12
N GLN A 214 13.10 -17.85 9.67
CA GLN A 214 12.39 -17.30 10.83
C GLN A 214 10.96 -16.83 10.50
N TYR A 215 10.63 -16.64 9.22
CA TYR A 215 9.31 -16.22 8.80
C TYR A 215 8.40 -17.41 8.50
N THR A 216 7.12 -17.26 8.80
CA THR A 216 6.08 -18.15 8.28
C THR A 216 5.78 -17.74 6.85
N TRP A 217 5.78 -18.69 5.92
CA TRP A 217 5.53 -18.45 4.51
C TRP A 217 4.29 -19.19 4.03
N PRO A 218 3.43 -18.59 3.18
CA PRO A 218 2.42 -19.34 2.45
C PRO A 218 3.06 -20.29 1.43
N ASP A 219 2.31 -21.29 0.97
CA ASP A 219 2.77 -22.20 -0.07
C ASP A 219 2.90 -21.52 -1.44
N VAL A 220 2.05 -20.54 -1.71
CA VAL A 220 1.95 -19.84 -3.00
C VAL A 220 1.84 -18.33 -2.80
N LYS A 221 2.37 -17.56 -3.76
CA LYS A 221 2.17 -16.11 -3.81
C LYS A 221 0.69 -15.80 -4.07
N PRO A 222 0.12 -14.74 -3.48
CA PRO A 222 -1.17 -14.22 -3.91
C PRO A 222 -1.11 -13.76 -5.38
N PRO A 223 -2.24 -13.59 -6.07
CA PRO A 223 -2.26 -13.28 -7.49
C PRO A 223 -1.58 -11.95 -7.85
N PHE A 224 -1.56 -11.00 -6.93
CA PHE A 224 -0.99 -9.66 -7.13
C PHE A 224 -0.37 -9.11 -5.84
N TYR A 225 0.43 -8.07 -6.00
CA TYR A 225 1.00 -7.34 -4.87
C TYR A 225 -0.09 -6.52 -4.16
N GLY A 226 -0.18 -6.64 -2.84
CA GLY A 226 -1.07 -5.81 -2.00
C GLY A 226 -0.63 -4.34 -1.89
N THR A 227 -0.05 -3.79 -2.97
CA THR A 227 0.40 -2.42 -3.07
C THR A 227 -0.67 -1.53 -3.67
N ARG A 228 -0.41 -0.23 -3.74
CA ARG A 228 -1.33 0.73 -4.33
C ARG A 228 -1.62 0.40 -5.80
N ILE A 229 -2.89 0.38 -6.17
CA ILE A 229 -3.35 0.40 -7.56
C ILE A 229 -3.21 1.83 -8.09
N ILE A 230 -2.72 1.97 -9.32
CA ILE A 230 -2.60 3.25 -9.99
C ILE A 230 -3.67 3.31 -11.08
N VAL A 231 -4.40 4.41 -11.13
CA VAL A 231 -5.42 4.66 -12.16
C VAL A 231 -4.80 5.54 -13.24
N ASP A 232 -4.96 5.13 -14.50
CA ASP A 232 -4.45 5.87 -15.65
C ASP A 232 -5.44 6.96 -16.13
N PRO A 233 -5.02 7.86 -17.05
CA PRO A 233 -5.90 8.91 -17.57
C PRO A 233 -7.10 8.43 -18.39
N GLN A 234 -7.17 7.14 -18.72
CA GLN A 234 -8.33 6.50 -19.36
C GLN A 234 -9.23 5.79 -18.34
N ASP A 235 -9.06 6.10 -17.05
CA ASP A 235 -9.82 5.49 -15.96
C ASP A 235 -9.66 3.97 -15.84
N ARG A 236 -8.47 3.45 -16.19
CA ARG A 236 -8.15 2.02 -16.06
C ARG A 236 -7.26 1.79 -14.83
N ALA A 237 -7.54 0.72 -14.11
CA ALA A 237 -6.79 0.32 -12.93
C ALA A 237 -5.63 -0.61 -13.30
N TRP A 238 -4.41 -0.26 -12.86
CA TRP A 238 -3.21 -1.05 -13.10
C TRP A 238 -2.83 -1.81 -11.83
N VAL A 239 -2.96 -3.15 -11.88
CA VAL A 239 -2.69 -4.06 -10.77
C VAL A 239 -1.41 -4.82 -11.05
N ARG A 240 -0.40 -4.68 -10.19
CA ARG A 240 0.87 -5.40 -10.32
C ARG A 240 0.70 -6.86 -9.91
N ARG A 241 0.90 -7.78 -10.85
CA ARG A 241 0.84 -9.22 -10.60
C ARG A 241 2.09 -9.76 -9.92
N HIS A 242 1.91 -10.81 -9.11
CA HIS A 242 3.04 -11.66 -8.75
C HIS A 242 3.40 -12.59 -9.92
N VAL A 243 4.71 -12.77 -10.10
CA VAL A 243 5.33 -13.68 -11.09
C VAL A 243 6.43 -14.46 -10.37
N ASP A 244 7.00 -15.48 -11.03
CA ASP A 244 8.18 -16.15 -10.50
C ASP A 244 9.35 -15.18 -10.32
N ALA A 245 10.25 -15.51 -9.39
CA ALA A 245 11.41 -14.69 -9.11
C ALA A 245 12.27 -14.50 -10.37
N GLY A 246 12.77 -13.28 -10.58
CA GLY A 246 13.59 -12.93 -11.73
C GLY A 246 12.83 -12.72 -13.04
N GLN A 247 11.52 -12.91 -13.07
CA GLN A 247 10.71 -12.67 -14.27
C GLN A 247 10.38 -11.18 -14.46
N PRO A 248 10.07 -10.75 -15.70
CA PRO A 248 9.59 -9.42 -15.99
C PRO A 248 8.37 -9.05 -15.12
N THR A 249 8.25 -7.77 -14.78
CA THR A 249 7.11 -7.26 -14.02
C THR A 249 5.86 -7.22 -14.89
N LEU A 250 4.76 -7.81 -14.43
CA LEU A 250 3.47 -7.78 -15.13
C LEU A 250 2.48 -6.84 -14.43
N TYR A 251 1.72 -6.12 -15.24
CA TYR A 251 0.55 -5.36 -14.82
C TYR A 251 -0.68 -5.81 -15.58
N ASP A 252 -1.70 -6.28 -14.86
CA ASP A 252 -3.03 -6.44 -15.40
C ASP A 252 -3.76 -5.10 -15.36
N VAL A 253 -4.47 -4.77 -16.43
CA VAL A 253 -5.20 -3.50 -16.59
C VAL A 253 -6.69 -3.78 -16.69
N PHE A 254 -7.45 -3.12 -15.84
CA PHE A 254 -8.89 -3.30 -15.71
C PHE A 254 -9.62 -2.01 -16.06
N ASP A 255 -10.74 -2.13 -16.74
CA ASP A 255 -11.65 -1.02 -17.01
C ASP A 255 -12.57 -0.70 -15.81
N ARG A 256 -13.49 0.26 -16.00
CA ARG A 256 -14.49 0.65 -14.99
C ARG A 256 -15.55 -0.42 -14.72
N GLN A 257 -15.67 -1.44 -15.55
CA GLN A 257 -16.51 -2.60 -15.33
C GLN A 257 -15.81 -3.67 -14.48
N GLY A 258 -14.52 -3.46 -14.18
CA GLY A 258 -13.69 -4.43 -13.47
C GLY A 258 -13.22 -5.58 -14.38
N GLU A 259 -13.41 -5.46 -15.71
CA GLU A 259 -12.95 -6.47 -16.65
C GLU A 259 -11.50 -6.23 -17.07
N ARG A 260 -10.70 -7.30 -17.15
CA ARG A 260 -9.30 -7.18 -17.58
C ARG A 260 -9.24 -6.94 -19.09
N VAL A 261 -8.76 -5.75 -19.46
CA VAL A 261 -8.67 -5.30 -20.87
C VAL A 261 -7.27 -5.47 -21.47
N ALA A 262 -6.24 -5.55 -20.64
CA ALA A 262 -4.85 -5.73 -21.10
C ALA A 262 -3.97 -6.34 -20.01
N THR A 263 -2.81 -6.85 -20.43
CA THR A 263 -1.66 -7.16 -19.56
C THR A 263 -0.42 -6.56 -20.21
N TYR A 264 0.33 -5.77 -19.44
CA TYR A 264 1.59 -5.18 -19.89
C TYR A 264 2.77 -5.80 -19.15
N GLU A 265 3.83 -6.06 -19.91
CA GLU A 265 5.11 -6.51 -19.39
C GLU A 265 6.09 -5.35 -19.35
N LEU A 266 6.75 -5.20 -18.22
CA LEU A 266 7.82 -4.22 -17.99
C LEU A 266 9.12 -4.98 -17.67
N PRO A 267 10.29 -4.37 -17.88
CA PRO A 267 11.55 -4.98 -17.47
C PRO A 267 11.53 -5.44 -16.01
N PHE A 268 12.29 -6.48 -15.70
CA PHE A 268 12.49 -6.93 -14.33
C PHE A 268 12.88 -5.77 -13.40
N ARG A 269 12.45 -5.80 -12.14
CA ARG A 269 12.66 -4.76 -11.13
C ARG A 269 12.12 -3.38 -11.53
N SER A 270 11.08 -3.35 -12.38
CA SER A 270 10.42 -2.12 -12.78
C SER A 270 9.07 -1.96 -12.07
N ARG A 271 8.65 -0.71 -11.88
CA ARG A 271 7.31 -0.40 -11.36
C ARG A 271 6.76 0.87 -12.00
N VAL A 272 5.47 0.85 -12.29
CA VAL A 272 4.75 2.07 -12.67
C VAL A 272 4.71 3.00 -11.45
N VAL A 273 5.06 4.27 -11.66
CA VAL A 273 5.05 5.28 -10.59
C VAL A 273 3.96 6.32 -10.79
N SER A 274 3.67 6.70 -12.02
CA SER A 274 2.61 7.65 -12.35
C SER A 274 2.28 7.64 -13.83
N PHE A 275 1.18 8.32 -14.17
CA PHE A 275 0.78 8.63 -15.54
C PHE A 275 0.79 10.14 -15.75
N GLY A 276 1.24 10.56 -16.93
CA GLY A 276 1.07 11.91 -17.43
C GLY A 276 0.06 11.91 -18.60
N ALA A 277 -0.21 13.08 -19.17
CA ALA A 277 -1.18 13.24 -20.25
C ALA A 277 -0.92 12.36 -21.49
N SER A 278 0.32 11.98 -21.75
CA SER A 278 0.72 11.22 -22.95
C SER A 278 1.74 10.11 -22.68
N GLY A 279 1.92 9.70 -21.44
CA GLY A 279 2.92 8.68 -21.13
C GLY A 279 2.80 8.10 -19.73
N VAL A 280 3.38 6.93 -19.57
CA VAL A 280 3.56 6.25 -18.29
C VAL A 280 5.00 6.47 -17.80
N TYR A 281 5.15 6.78 -16.53
CA TYR A 281 6.43 6.88 -15.86
C TYR A 281 6.71 5.58 -15.09
N VAL A 282 7.86 4.98 -15.38
CA VAL A 282 8.29 3.70 -14.82
C VAL A 282 9.63 3.90 -14.13
N ALA A 283 9.69 3.55 -12.86
CA ALA A 283 10.96 3.45 -12.16
C ALA A 283 11.52 2.03 -12.33
N SER A 284 12.81 1.91 -12.57
CA SER A 284 13.53 0.64 -12.61
C SER A 284 14.80 0.69 -11.77
N LEU A 285 15.26 -0.46 -11.35
CA LEU A 285 16.55 -0.65 -10.69
C LEU A 285 17.46 -1.46 -11.62
N ASP A 286 18.71 -1.04 -11.74
CA ASP A 286 19.72 -1.84 -12.42
C ASP A 286 20.40 -2.85 -11.48
N ASP A 287 21.40 -3.57 -11.99
CA ASP A 287 22.15 -4.58 -11.22
C ASP A 287 23.02 -3.98 -10.09
N PHE A 288 23.18 -2.66 -10.07
CA PHE A 288 23.90 -1.92 -9.02
C PHE A 288 22.95 -1.20 -8.05
N ASP A 289 21.63 -1.54 -8.10
CA ASP A 289 20.57 -0.90 -7.30
C ASP A 289 20.41 0.61 -7.56
N LEU A 290 20.82 1.09 -8.74
CA LEU A 290 20.61 2.47 -9.13
C LEU A 290 19.21 2.66 -9.71
N ASN A 291 18.53 3.72 -9.26
CA ASN A 291 17.19 4.05 -9.71
C ASN A 291 17.23 4.85 -11.02
N TYR A 292 16.44 4.40 -11.98
CA TYR A 292 16.20 5.11 -13.25
C TYR A 292 14.71 5.42 -13.37
N LEU A 293 14.39 6.58 -13.94
CA LEU A 293 13.03 6.96 -14.29
C LEU A 293 12.90 7.00 -15.82
N HIS A 294 12.04 6.14 -16.33
CA HIS A 294 11.74 6.06 -17.77
C HIS A 294 10.36 6.63 -18.05
N ARG A 295 10.22 7.24 -19.22
CA ARG A 295 8.93 7.65 -19.76
C ARG A 295 8.66 6.86 -21.02
N TYR A 296 7.54 6.13 -21.02
CA TYR A 296 7.03 5.42 -22.20
C TYR A 296 5.79 6.11 -22.72
N THR A 297 5.63 6.11 -24.06
CA THR A 297 4.37 6.57 -24.67
C THR A 297 3.28 5.54 -24.39
N MET A 298 2.13 5.98 -23.92
CA MET A 298 1.00 5.08 -23.76
C MET A 298 0.41 4.75 -25.13
N PRO A 299 0.14 3.46 -25.43
CA PRO A 299 -0.68 3.11 -26.58
C PRO A 299 -2.09 3.70 -26.37
N MET A 300 -2.55 4.43 -27.39
CA MET A 300 -3.89 4.99 -27.44
C MET A 300 -4.93 3.85 -27.63
#